data_8a4d3f6f57bc84eea6c35dec1899396a
#
_entry.id   8a4d3f6f57bc84eea6c35dec1899396a
#
_cell.length_a   1.000
_cell.length_b   1.000
_cell.length_c   1.000
_cell.angle_alpha   90.00
_cell.angle_beta   90.00
_cell.angle_gamma   90.00
#
_symmetry.space_group_name_H-M   'P 1'
#
loop_
_entity.id
_entity.type
_entity.pdbx_description
1 polymer ?
#
loop_
_entity_poly.entity_id
_entity_poly.type
_entity_poly.pdbx_seq_one_letter_code
_entity_poly.pdbx_strand_id
1 'polypeptide(L)'
;MVIEAPTFWRVVTEVSLGVFLYDAFFYPFHLSFHKVLNSKWRKIHQRHHRFAATERFAHNAIETVQNSYLDAGIQVLINIIVQHISPWGYKHPLSRALHNIMVVYLLCEAHSGYDLPCMSHRVFPGIFGGPVCHERHHQRGNVHFHQFFMWADTLFGHVEKSTHAGIDLVDADKPVEAR
;
A
#
# COMPACT_ATOMS: atom_id res chain seq x y z
N MET A 1 -25.89 -22.59 -12.04
CA MET A 1 -24.87 -22.29 -13.05
C MET A 1 -23.55 -22.85 -12.50
N VAL A 2 -22.98 -23.89 -13.15
CA VAL A 2 -21.68 -24.44 -12.73
C VAL A 2 -20.62 -23.46 -13.21
N ILE A 3 -19.84 -22.93 -12.27
CA ILE A 3 -18.69 -22.08 -12.62
C ILE A 3 -17.54 -23.03 -12.93
N GLU A 4 -17.11 -23.05 -14.18
CA GLU A 4 -15.96 -23.85 -14.60
C GLU A 4 -14.69 -23.35 -13.88
N ALA A 5 -13.79 -24.29 -13.56
CA ALA A 5 -12.52 -23.96 -12.95
C ALA A 5 -11.70 -23.04 -13.89
N PRO A 6 -11.11 -21.95 -13.39
CA PRO A 6 -10.31 -21.06 -14.22
C PRO A 6 -8.96 -21.72 -14.55
N THR A 7 -8.39 -21.37 -15.68
CA THR A 7 -7.00 -21.75 -15.96
C THR A 7 -6.05 -21.03 -15.02
N PHE A 8 -4.89 -21.62 -14.75
CA PHE A 8 -3.84 -20.98 -13.96
C PHE A 8 -3.48 -19.57 -14.46
N TRP A 9 -3.28 -19.42 -15.76
CA TRP A 9 -2.93 -18.13 -16.36
C TRP A 9 -4.04 -17.09 -16.24
N ARG A 10 -5.31 -17.50 -16.30
CA ARG A 10 -6.42 -16.60 -16.04
C ARG A 10 -6.36 -16.05 -14.61
N VAL A 11 -6.14 -16.93 -13.62
CA VAL A 11 -6.02 -16.50 -12.22
C VAL A 11 -4.85 -15.54 -12.03
N VAL A 12 -3.67 -15.90 -12.53
CA VAL A 12 -2.46 -15.05 -12.43
C VAL A 12 -2.73 -13.68 -13.04
N THR A 13 -3.26 -13.61 -14.26
CA THR A 13 -3.54 -12.35 -14.95
C THR A 13 -4.58 -11.51 -14.21
N GLU A 14 -5.69 -12.10 -13.80
CA GLU A 14 -6.76 -11.38 -13.10
C GLU A 14 -6.32 -10.85 -11.73
N VAL A 15 -5.49 -11.58 -10.99
CA VAL A 15 -4.95 -11.15 -9.71
C VAL A 15 -3.91 -10.05 -9.90
N SER A 16 -2.92 -10.26 -10.76
CA SER A 16 -1.85 -9.28 -11.00
C SER A 16 -2.39 -7.96 -11.56
N LEU A 17 -3.27 -8.04 -12.56
CA LEU A 17 -3.94 -6.85 -13.10
C LEU A 17 -4.79 -6.15 -12.02
N GLY A 18 -5.49 -6.92 -11.21
CA GLY A 18 -6.29 -6.37 -10.12
C GLY A 18 -5.45 -5.62 -9.10
N VAL A 19 -4.36 -6.18 -8.62
CA VAL A 19 -3.46 -5.52 -7.66
C VAL A 19 -2.82 -4.27 -8.26
N PHE A 20 -2.40 -4.35 -9.53
CA PHE A 20 -1.86 -3.19 -10.25
C PHE A 20 -2.88 -2.06 -10.41
N LEU A 21 -4.11 -2.37 -10.83
CA LEU A 21 -5.18 -1.37 -10.98
C LEU A 21 -5.60 -0.77 -9.64
N TYR A 22 -5.60 -1.57 -8.57
CA TYR A 22 -5.88 -1.07 -7.22
C TYR A 22 -4.88 0.04 -6.87
N ASP A 23 -3.59 -0.21 -7.03
CA ASP A 23 -2.52 0.77 -6.78
C ASP A 23 -2.63 1.99 -7.70
N ALA A 24 -2.88 1.78 -8.99
CA ALA A 24 -3.02 2.84 -9.98
C ALA A 24 -4.20 3.78 -9.70
N PHE A 25 -5.33 3.26 -9.21
CA PHE A 25 -6.47 4.09 -8.81
C PHE A 25 -6.26 4.73 -7.42
N PHE A 26 -5.60 4.03 -6.50
CA PHE A 26 -5.31 4.57 -5.18
C PHE A 26 -4.36 5.77 -5.23
N TYR A 27 -3.32 5.71 -6.06
CA TYR A 27 -2.28 6.73 -6.14
C TYR A 27 -2.81 8.17 -6.31
N PRO A 28 -3.66 8.50 -7.28
CA PRO A 28 -4.16 9.86 -7.45
C PRO A 28 -5.05 10.32 -6.28
N PHE A 29 -5.81 9.42 -5.66
CA PHE A 29 -6.57 9.75 -4.45
C PHE A 29 -5.64 10.09 -3.31
N HIS A 30 -4.67 9.24 -3.03
CA HIS A 30 -3.70 9.43 -1.96
C HIS A 30 -2.90 10.73 -2.14
N LEU A 31 -2.38 10.95 -3.34
CA LEU A 31 -1.70 12.19 -3.70
C LEU A 31 -2.59 13.41 -3.49
N SER A 32 -3.88 13.33 -3.83
CA SER A 32 -4.81 14.45 -3.68
C SER A 32 -5.05 14.83 -2.23
N PHE A 33 -5.12 13.87 -1.32
CA PHE A 33 -5.23 14.14 0.12
C PHE A 33 -4.03 14.91 0.66
N HIS A 34 -2.84 14.68 0.12
CA HIS A 34 -1.63 15.36 0.56
C HIS A 34 -1.41 16.73 -0.10
N LYS A 35 -1.68 16.85 -1.40
CA LYS A 35 -1.27 18.03 -2.21
C LYS A 35 -2.41 18.92 -2.68
N VAL A 36 -3.60 18.37 -2.95
CA VAL A 36 -4.66 19.08 -3.66
C VAL A 36 -5.80 19.51 -2.75
N LEU A 37 -6.24 18.66 -1.86
CA LEU A 37 -7.42 18.91 -1.05
C LEU A 37 -7.20 20.00 0.03
N ASN A 38 -8.25 20.72 0.35
CA ASN A 38 -8.22 21.75 1.39
C ASN A 38 -7.92 21.17 2.79
N SER A 39 -7.69 22.05 3.74
CA SER A 39 -7.27 21.69 5.10
C SER A 39 -8.19 20.71 5.83
N LYS A 40 -9.50 20.70 5.53
CA LYS A 40 -10.45 19.78 6.18
C LYS A 40 -10.22 18.32 5.71
N TRP A 41 -10.13 18.10 4.42
CA TRP A 41 -9.91 16.79 3.83
C TRP A 41 -8.51 16.25 4.17
N ARG A 42 -7.51 17.11 4.10
CA ARG A 42 -6.14 16.78 4.53
C ARG A 42 -6.09 16.31 5.99
N LYS A 43 -6.80 16.98 6.91
CA LYS A 43 -6.85 16.58 8.32
C LYS A 43 -7.49 15.21 8.56
N ILE A 44 -8.41 14.79 7.71
CA ILE A 44 -9.04 13.47 7.79
C ILE A 44 -7.97 12.39 7.53
N HIS A 45 -7.22 12.52 6.44
CA HIS A 45 -6.15 11.59 6.09
C HIS A 45 -4.96 11.67 7.07
N GLN A 46 -4.60 12.87 7.54
CA GLN A 46 -3.56 13.06 8.55
C GLN A 46 -3.79 12.33 9.88
N ARG A 47 -5.02 11.91 10.18
CA ARG A 47 -5.28 11.07 11.35
C ARG A 47 -4.60 9.70 11.22
N HIS A 48 -4.59 9.14 10.01
CA HIS A 48 -3.88 7.91 9.71
C HIS A 48 -2.35 8.06 9.93
N HIS A 49 -1.78 9.22 9.55
CA HIS A 49 -0.37 9.52 9.77
C HIS A 49 0.02 9.81 11.22
N ARG A 50 -0.92 10.23 12.08
CA ARG A 50 -0.60 10.64 13.45
C ARG A 50 -0.15 9.49 14.35
N PHE A 51 -0.65 8.30 14.13
CA PHE A 51 -0.31 7.15 14.95
C PHE A 51 1.16 6.76 14.77
N ALA A 52 1.69 6.89 13.58
CA ALA A 52 3.10 6.63 13.28
C ALA A 52 4.07 7.64 13.92
N ALA A 53 3.64 8.89 14.12
CA ALA A 53 4.52 9.96 14.57
C ALA A 53 4.65 10.07 16.11
N THR A 54 3.77 9.42 16.89
CA THR A 54 3.65 9.66 18.34
C THR A 54 4.11 8.51 19.22
N GLU A 55 4.31 7.31 18.69
CA GLU A 55 4.69 6.16 19.48
C GLU A 55 6.11 5.70 19.18
N ARG A 56 6.80 5.24 20.25
CA ARG A 56 8.18 4.75 20.22
C ARG A 56 8.39 3.47 19.42
N PHE A 57 7.35 2.95 18.79
CA PHE A 57 7.37 1.70 18.06
C PHE A 57 7.08 1.96 16.58
N ALA A 58 7.81 1.28 15.72
CA ALA A 58 7.52 1.20 14.31
C ALA A 58 6.04 0.83 14.07
N HIS A 59 5.50 1.17 12.90
CA HIS A 59 4.17 0.75 12.49
C HIS A 59 3.86 -0.69 12.86
N ASN A 60 2.60 -0.99 13.05
CA ASN A 60 2.12 -2.35 13.20
C ASN A 60 0.98 -2.63 12.21
N ALA A 61 0.82 -3.88 11.81
CA ALA A 61 -0.15 -4.28 10.80
C ALA A 61 -1.62 -3.91 11.14
N ILE A 62 -1.94 -3.65 12.41
CA ILE A 62 -3.29 -3.22 12.86
C ILE A 62 -3.57 -1.79 12.38
N GLU A 63 -2.56 -0.97 12.18
CA GLU A 63 -2.71 0.42 11.69
C GLU A 63 -3.31 0.48 10.28
N THR A 64 -3.20 -0.60 9.51
CA THR A 64 -3.88 -0.77 8.22
C THR A 64 -5.39 -0.48 8.30
N VAL A 65 -6.03 -0.81 9.42
CA VAL A 65 -7.47 -0.59 9.64
C VAL A 65 -7.78 0.65 10.49
N GLN A 66 -6.77 1.35 10.98
CA GLN A 66 -6.90 2.60 11.73
C GLN A 66 -7.02 3.82 10.81
N ASN A 67 -7.90 3.72 9.83
CA ASN A 67 -8.17 4.77 8.86
C ASN A 67 -9.42 5.58 9.24
N SER A 68 -9.55 6.77 8.67
CA SER A 68 -10.83 7.47 8.70
C SER A 68 -11.87 6.71 7.87
N TYR A 69 -13.17 6.87 8.20
CA TYR A 69 -14.24 6.25 7.41
C TYR A 69 -14.20 6.65 5.93
N LEU A 70 -13.69 7.83 5.62
CA LEU A 70 -13.56 8.29 4.24
C LEU A 70 -12.42 7.55 3.52
N ASP A 71 -11.24 7.45 4.14
CA ASP A 71 -10.10 6.73 3.56
C ASP A 71 -10.46 5.25 3.34
N ALA A 72 -11.03 4.61 4.36
CA ALA A 72 -11.50 3.24 4.28
C ALA A 72 -12.57 3.07 3.19
N GLY A 73 -13.53 3.98 3.10
CA GLY A 73 -14.59 3.97 2.09
C GLY A 73 -14.05 4.08 0.66
N ILE A 74 -13.06 4.94 0.43
CA ILE A 74 -12.40 5.09 -0.87
C ILE A 74 -11.63 3.82 -1.23
N GLN A 75 -10.86 3.24 -0.32
CA GLN A 75 -10.12 2.00 -0.56
C GLN A 75 -11.07 0.83 -0.90
N VAL A 76 -12.19 0.71 -0.17
CA VAL A 76 -13.22 -0.29 -0.45
C VAL A 76 -13.86 -0.05 -1.82
N LEU A 77 -14.20 1.20 -2.17
CA LEU A 77 -14.78 1.55 -3.46
C LEU A 77 -13.81 1.20 -4.61
N ILE A 78 -12.54 1.56 -4.49
CA ILE A 78 -11.51 1.19 -5.47
C ILE A 78 -11.46 -0.33 -5.63
N ASN A 79 -11.44 -1.07 -4.52
CA ASN A 79 -11.42 -2.53 -4.55
C ASN A 79 -12.65 -3.10 -5.27
N ILE A 80 -13.84 -2.58 -4.99
CA ILE A 80 -15.08 -2.98 -5.66
C ILE A 80 -14.98 -2.75 -7.17
N ILE A 81 -14.54 -1.57 -7.61
CA ILE A 81 -14.39 -1.25 -9.03
C ILE A 81 -13.42 -2.23 -9.70
N VAL A 82 -12.26 -2.43 -9.11
CA VAL A 82 -11.23 -3.32 -9.65
C VAL A 82 -11.69 -4.78 -9.71
N GLN A 83 -12.54 -5.22 -8.80
CA GLN A 83 -13.12 -6.56 -8.83
C GLN A 83 -14.07 -6.81 -10.00
N HIS A 84 -14.53 -5.76 -10.69
CA HIS A 84 -15.37 -5.87 -11.89
C HIS A 84 -14.56 -5.81 -13.19
N ILE A 85 -13.26 -5.58 -13.13
CA ILE A 85 -12.39 -5.48 -14.31
C ILE A 85 -11.71 -6.82 -14.56
N SER A 86 -11.97 -7.39 -15.74
CA SER A 86 -11.32 -8.61 -16.22
C SER A 86 -11.24 -8.63 -17.75
N PRO A 87 -10.13 -9.08 -18.34
CA PRO A 87 -10.04 -9.30 -19.80
C PRO A 87 -11.05 -10.32 -20.34
N TRP A 88 -11.64 -11.14 -19.49
CA TRP A 88 -12.65 -12.16 -19.84
C TRP A 88 -14.09 -11.71 -19.55
N GLY A 89 -14.34 -10.40 -19.43
CA GLY A 89 -15.65 -9.81 -19.15
C GLY A 89 -16.04 -9.82 -17.68
N TYR A 90 -15.82 -10.89 -16.94
CA TYR A 90 -16.02 -10.96 -15.50
C TYR A 90 -14.85 -11.66 -14.80
N LYS A 91 -14.48 -11.14 -13.63
CA LYS A 91 -13.43 -11.73 -12.82
C LYS A 91 -13.94 -13.00 -12.12
N HIS A 92 -13.18 -14.09 -12.27
CA HIS A 92 -13.54 -15.36 -11.65
C HIS A 92 -13.57 -15.26 -10.11
N PRO A 93 -14.52 -15.91 -9.41
CA PRO A 93 -14.63 -15.84 -7.94
C PRO A 93 -13.33 -16.22 -7.21
N LEU A 94 -12.61 -17.25 -7.67
CA LEU A 94 -11.31 -17.61 -7.10
C LEU A 94 -10.28 -16.46 -7.25
N SER A 95 -10.22 -15.85 -8.41
CA SER A 95 -9.33 -14.70 -8.65
C SER A 95 -9.70 -13.50 -7.77
N ARG A 96 -11.00 -13.28 -7.52
CA ARG A 96 -11.48 -12.25 -6.58
C ARG A 96 -11.03 -12.53 -5.14
N ALA A 97 -11.16 -13.77 -4.69
CA ALA A 97 -10.71 -14.18 -3.36
C ALA A 97 -9.20 -14.02 -3.19
N LEU A 98 -8.41 -14.51 -4.15
CA LEU A 98 -6.95 -14.41 -4.14
C LEU A 98 -6.47 -12.95 -4.26
N HIS A 99 -7.15 -12.12 -5.07
CA HIS A 99 -6.87 -10.68 -5.12
C HIS A 99 -7.06 -10.02 -3.76
N ASN A 100 -8.18 -10.29 -3.08
CA ASN A 100 -8.43 -9.72 -1.75
C ASN A 100 -7.37 -10.16 -0.73
N ILE A 101 -6.99 -11.44 -0.74
CA ILE A 101 -5.92 -11.96 0.13
C ILE A 101 -4.61 -11.22 -0.16
N MET A 102 -4.25 -11.07 -1.44
CA MET A 102 -3.02 -10.38 -1.83
C MET A 102 -3.03 -8.90 -1.44
N VAL A 103 -4.13 -8.17 -1.68
CA VAL A 103 -4.25 -6.75 -1.29
C VAL A 103 -4.14 -6.60 0.23
N VAL A 104 -4.86 -7.41 1.01
CA VAL A 104 -4.77 -7.37 2.48
C VAL A 104 -3.36 -7.69 2.96
N TYR A 105 -2.72 -8.71 2.39
CA TYR A 105 -1.34 -9.06 2.71
C TYR A 105 -0.39 -7.89 2.48
N LEU A 106 -0.44 -7.27 1.30
CA LEU A 106 0.44 -6.14 0.95
C LEU A 106 0.17 -4.90 1.81
N LEU A 107 -1.09 -4.64 2.18
CA LEU A 107 -1.45 -3.58 3.11
C LEU A 107 -0.87 -3.82 4.51
N CYS A 108 -1.01 -5.05 5.03
CA CYS A 108 -0.43 -5.43 6.31
C CYS A 108 1.10 -5.42 6.28
N GLU A 109 1.71 -5.85 5.18
CA GLU A 109 3.16 -5.79 4.98
C GLU A 109 3.66 -4.34 5.03
N ALA A 110 3.01 -3.42 4.29
CA ALA A 110 3.38 -2.01 4.25
C ALA A 110 3.38 -1.34 5.64
N HIS A 111 2.44 -1.75 6.50
CA HIS A 111 2.30 -1.21 7.88
C HIS A 111 2.96 -2.11 8.94
N SER A 112 3.71 -3.13 8.56
CA SER A 112 4.23 -4.10 9.53
C SER A 112 5.28 -3.55 10.50
N GLY A 113 6.00 -2.50 10.11
CA GLY A 113 7.14 -1.95 10.86
C GLY A 113 8.40 -2.82 10.79
N TYR A 114 8.42 -3.86 9.96
CA TYR A 114 9.55 -4.77 9.80
C TYR A 114 10.14 -4.68 8.39
N ASP A 115 11.44 -5.00 8.27
CA ASP A 115 12.13 -5.15 6.99
C ASP A 115 12.72 -6.56 6.89
N LEU A 116 11.87 -7.55 6.55
CA LEU A 116 12.27 -8.94 6.47
C LEU A 116 12.72 -9.32 5.05
N PRO A 117 13.64 -10.28 4.90
CA PRO A 117 14.16 -10.71 3.59
C PRO A 117 13.11 -11.26 2.63
N CYS A 118 11.99 -11.77 3.15
CA CYS A 118 10.89 -12.35 2.36
C CYS A 118 9.83 -11.32 1.93
N MET A 119 9.96 -10.05 2.30
CA MET A 119 9.00 -9.02 1.95
C MET A 119 9.08 -8.61 0.49
N SER A 120 7.97 -8.11 -0.06
CA SER A 120 7.79 -7.81 -1.48
C SER A 120 8.89 -6.93 -2.05
N HIS A 121 9.30 -5.87 -1.37
CA HIS A 121 10.37 -4.96 -1.82
C HIS A 121 11.77 -5.59 -1.79
N ARG A 122 11.99 -6.62 -0.96
CA ARG A 122 13.25 -7.38 -0.92
C ARG A 122 13.29 -8.45 -2.00
N VAL A 123 12.15 -9.10 -2.27
CA VAL A 123 12.03 -10.14 -3.32
C VAL A 123 12.02 -9.51 -4.71
N PHE A 124 11.37 -8.34 -4.86
CA PHE A 124 11.25 -7.61 -6.13
C PHE A 124 11.72 -6.15 -5.98
N PRO A 125 13.03 -5.93 -5.82
CA PRO A 125 13.57 -4.60 -5.58
C PRO A 125 13.28 -3.65 -6.76
N GLY A 126 12.91 -2.42 -6.44
CA GLY A 126 12.56 -1.39 -7.44
C GLY A 126 11.14 -1.52 -8.03
N ILE A 127 10.44 -2.63 -7.77
CA ILE A 127 9.03 -2.81 -8.18
C ILE A 127 8.12 -2.43 -7.02
N PHE A 128 8.30 -3.04 -5.86
CA PHE A 128 7.53 -2.76 -4.66
C PHE A 128 8.25 -1.78 -3.74
N GLY A 129 7.49 -0.91 -3.08
CA GLY A 129 8.02 0.00 -2.07
C GLY A 129 8.14 -0.63 -0.69
N GLY A 130 7.18 -1.47 -0.35
CA GLY A 130 7.11 -2.18 0.92
C GLY A 130 7.05 -1.28 2.15
N PRO A 131 7.30 -1.82 3.36
CA PRO A 131 7.20 -1.07 4.61
C PRO A 131 8.20 0.09 4.70
N VAL A 132 9.36 -0.03 4.07
CA VAL A 132 10.41 0.98 4.09
C VAL A 132 9.95 2.29 3.47
N CYS A 133 9.39 2.23 2.26
CA CYS A 133 8.87 3.42 1.57
C CYS A 133 7.62 3.97 2.25
N HIS A 134 6.76 3.07 2.75
CA HIS A 134 5.53 3.45 3.42
C HIS A 134 5.79 4.16 4.76
N GLU A 135 6.74 3.67 5.56
CA GLU A 135 7.21 4.34 6.77
C GLU A 135 7.74 5.75 6.47
N ARG A 136 8.56 5.90 5.41
CA ARG A 136 9.04 7.21 4.96
C ARG A 136 7.90 8.14 4.55
N HIS A 137 6.88 7.59 3.87
CA HIS A 137 5.69 8.34 3.54
C HIS A 137 5.00 8.88 4.80
N HIS A 138 4.78 8.05 5.81
CA HIS A 138 4.16 8.47 7.08
C HIS A 138 4.99 9.52 7.82
N GLN A 139 6.31 9.41 7.83
CA GLN A 139 7.20 10.36 8.49
C GLN A 139 7.24 11.72 7.77
N ARG A 140 7.24 11.74 6.44
CA ARG A 140 7.45 12.96 5.65
C ARG A 140 6.18 13.54 5.02
N GLY A 141 5.23 12.69 4.63
CA GLY A 141 3.96 13.07 4.01
C GLY A 141 4.04 13.68 2.62
N ASN A 142 5.23 13.76 2.01
CA ASN A 142 5.45 14.39 0.70
C ASN A 142 6.22 13.54 -0.32
N VAL A 143 6.50 12.29 0.02
CA VAL A 143 7.18 11.28 -0.80
C VAL A 143 6.43 9.96 -0.74
N HIS A 144 6.68 9.05 -1.68
CA HIS A 144 6.18 7.67 -1.67
C HIS A 144 4.66 7.55 -1.51
N PHE A 145 3.90 8.12 -2.43
CA PHE A 145 2.42 8.09 -2.38
C PHE A 145 1.81 6.77 -2.88
N HIS A 146 2.61 5.85 -3.44
CA HIS A 146 2.14 4.53 -3.87
C HIS A 146 1.59 3.71 -2.70
N GLN A 147 0.71 2.77 -3.01
CA GLN A 147 0.27 1.78 -2.03
C GLN A 147 1.18 0.55 -2.05
N PHE A 148 1.54 0.06 -3.24
CA PHE A 148 2.34 -1.14 -3.44
C PHE A 148 3.52 -0.93 -4.36
N PHE A 149 3.30 -0.35 -5.55
CA PHE A 149 4.28 -0.28 -6.64
C PHE A 149 4.90 1.11 -6.80
N MET A 150 6.20 1.15 -6.93
CA MET A 150 6.97 2.42 -7.03
C MET A 150 6.84 3.13 -8.38
N TRP A 151 6.16 2.53 -9.39
CA TRP A 151 6.15 3.07 -10.76
C TRP A 151 5.63 4.51 -10.85
N ALA A 152 4.56 4.84 -10.16
CA ALA A 152 3.95 6.16 -10.21
C ALA A 152 4.83 7.21 -9.51
N ASP A 153 5.37 6.89 -8.33
CA ASP A 153 6.30 7.80 -7.65
C ASP A 153 7.58 8.03 -8.46
N THR A 154 8.06 7.00 -9.13
CA THR A 154 9.22 7.11 -10.04
C THR A 154 8.90 8.02 -11.22
N LEU A 155 7.73 7.82 -11.84
CA LEU A 155 7.30 8.61 -13.00
C LEU A 155 7.09 10.09 -12.65
N PHE A 156 6.48 10.37 -11.50
CA PHE A 156 6.14 11.74 -11.07
C PHE A 156 7.20 12.39 -10.16
N GLY A 157 8.33 11.72 -9.91
CA GLY A 157 9.43 12.28 -9.13
C GLY A 157 9.15 12.40 -7.63
N HIS A 158 8.32 11.52 -7.07
CA HIS A 158 7.97 11.48 -5.65
C HIS A 158 8.79 10.46 -4.85
N VAL A 159 9.80 9.84 -5.47
CA VAL A 159 10.75 8.96 -4.78
C VAL A 159 11.76 9.81 -4.00
N GLU A 160 12.01 9.47 -2.75
CA GLU A 160 13.09 10.09 -1.99
C GLU A 160 14.45 9.64 -2.54
N LYS A 161 15.33 10.58 -2.89
CA LYS A 161 16.64 10.29 -3.51
C LYS A 161 17.62 9.57 -2.58
N SER A 162 17.31 9.48 -1.27
CA SER A 162 18.19 8.96 -0.22
C SER A 162 17.73 7.63 0.40
N THR A 163 16.79 6.92 -0.18
CA THR A 163 16.21 5.70 0.42
C THR A 163 17.17 4.50 0.56
N HIS A 164 18.40 4.60 0.07
CA HIS A 164 19.39 3.53 0.19
C HIS A 164 20.48 3.79 1.24
N ALA A 165 20.48 4.97 1.89
CA ALA A 165 21.45 5.30 2.93
C ALA A 165 20.71 5.58 4.25
N GLY A 166 20.68 4.61 5.15
CA GLY A 166 20.32 4.81 6.55
C GLY A 166 18.84 4.96 6.83
N ILE A 167 18.03 3.99 6.43
CA ILE A 167 16.82 3.68 7.17
C ILE A 167 17.30 2.81 8.34
N ASP A 168 17.47 3.43 9.48
CA ASP A 168 17.41 2.74 10.76
C ASP A 168 15.94 2.33 10.99
N LEU A 169 15.43 1.41 10.15
CA LEU A 169 14.37 0.54 10.59
C LEU A 169 14.97 -0.16 11.78
N VAL A 170 14.34 0.01 12.92
CA VAL A 170 14.80 -0.48 14.21
C VAL A 170 15.43 -1.85 14.01
N ASP A 171 16.76 -1.89 14.07
CA ASP A 171 17.48 -3.10 14.35
C ASP A 171 16.85 -3.60 15.65
N ALA A 172 16.11 -4.69 15.61
CA ALA A 172 15.28 -5.16 16.71
C ALA A 172 16.09 -5.37 18.01
N ASP A 173 17.40 -5.22 17.91
CA ASP A 173 18.38 -5.42 18.98
C ASP A 173 19.03 -4.12 19.51
N LYS A 174 18.70 -2.94 19.00
CA LYS A 174 19.24 -1.69 19.54
C LYS A 174 18.25 -0.99 20.46
N PRO A 175 18.61 -0.72 21.74
CA PRO A 175 17.78 0.11 22.61
C PRO A 175 17.67 1.52 22.00
N VAL A 176 16.44 2.03 21.91
CA VAL A 176 16.13 3.39 21.43
C VAL A 176 16.74 4.38 22.41
N GLU A 177 17.83 5.04 22.01
CA GLU A 177 18.33 6.20 22.75
C GLU A 177 17.31 7.32 22.69
N ALA A 178 16.87 7.78 23.88
CA ALA A 178 15.96 8.89 24.05
C ALA A 178 16.62 10.19 23.51
N ARG A 179 15.99 10.77 22.48
CA ARG A 179 16.22 12.16 22.09
C ARG A 179 15.08 13.04 22.55
#